data_878ad4ed8af380848d6d4304464162a4
#
_entry.id   878ad4ed8af380848d6d4304464162a4
#
_cell.length_a   1.000
_cell.length_b   1.000
_cell.length_c   1.000
_cell.angle_alpha   90.00
_cell.angle_beta   90.00
_cell.angle_gamma   90.00
#
_symmetry.space_group_name_H-M   'P 1'
#
loop_
_entity.id
_entity.type
_entity.pdbx_description
1 polymer ?
#
loop_
_entity_poly.entity_id
_entity_poly.type
_entity_poly.pdbx_seq_one_letter_code
_entity_poly.pdbx_strand_id
1 'polypeptide(L)'
;MNSRLRHWREAATLLLAAGAPARPPRSPLGPFDYELLLLQRSSRSGFAPSAHVFPGGLVEAADFSADWLGLLPASPQCGLGLVRPPPPGSCRAPLFATDRVQLGSPLPGEVAFRICAIRETFEEAGILLLVPGRGPAAGSGPAPPLPAARLPPAAELSEWRRRVQEDPACFLQLCRHLGCVPNIWALQEWSNWLTPVGRTGRGARRYDAAFYLCCLERRPPLTSQDDREVTAFLWSSPPEAIERFKSQEIWFPPPQFYELCRLCNFSSFHELHKFSSDRALEGCERWMPVMLTASDGDIELLPGKKTDEGSFKCIKAWKLLHTQAT
;
A
#
# COMPACT_ATOMS: atom_id res chain seq x y z
N MET A 1 26.70 1.23 -3.52
CA MET A 1 26.42 0.83 -2.12
C MET A 1 25.13 0.06 -2.11
N ASN A 2 25.11 -1.08 -1.43
CA ASN A 2 23.93 -1.96 -1.39
C ASN A 2 22.83 -1.25 -0.59
N SER A 3 21.78 -0.74 -1.23
CA SER A 3 20.67 -0.02 -0.58
C SER A 3 19.78 -0.92 0.27
N ARG A 4 20.02 -2.22 0.29
CA ARG A 4 19.30 -3.17 1.15
C ARG A 4 19.74 -3.00 2.59
N LEU A 5 18.80 -2.57 3.40
CA LEU A 5 18.98 -2.52 4.84
C LEU A 5 18.92 -3.95 5.37
N ARG A 6 20.05 -4.52 5.79
CA ARG A 6 20.18 -5.95 6.22
C ARG A 6 19.17 -6.41 7.27
N HIS A 7 18.58 -5.47 8.00
CA HIS A 7 17.67 -5.75 9.13
C HIS A 7 16.21 -5.40 8.85
N TRP A 8 15.89 -4.92 7.65
CA TRP A 8 14.53 -4.61 7.22
C TRP A 8 14.12 -5.55 6.10
N ARG A 9 12.90 -6.06 6.21
CA ARG A 9 12.26 -6.81 5.13
C ARG A 9 11.53 -5.83 4.23
N GLU A 10 11.66 -6.03 2.94
CA GLU A 10 10.94 -5.24 1.95
C GLU A 10 9.49 -5.67 1.90
N ALA A 11 8.57 -4.71 1.85
CA ALA A 11 7.13 -4.93 1.82
C ALA A 11 6.45 -3.94 0.89
N ALA A 12 5.25 -4.27 0.44
CA ALA A 12 4.40 -3.38 -0.32
C ALA A 12 2.98 -3.36 0.26
N THR A 13 2.39 -2.17 0.32
CA THR A 13 1.08 -1.91 0.90
C THR A 13 0.24 -1.08 -0.08
N LEU A 14 -1.04 -1.37 -0.20
CA LEU A 14 -1.96 -0.71 -1.11
C LEU A 14 -3.07 0.04 -0.36
N LEU A 15 -3.07 1.37 -0.42
CA LEU A 15 -4.21 2.18 -0.08
C LEU A 15 -5.22 2.09 -1.24
N LEU A 16 -6.20 1.22 -1.12
CA LEU A 16 -7.23 1.04 -2.14
C LEU A 16 -8.42 1.95 -1.83
N ALA A 17 -8.54 3.02 -2.60
CA ALA A 17 -9.66 3.96 -2.52
C ALA A 17 -10.70 3.63 -3.59
N ALA A 18 -11.96 3.62 -3.22
CA ALA A 18 -13.06 3.41 -4.14
C ALA A 18 -14.11 4.51 -3.99
N GLY A 19 -14.59 5.03 -5.13
CA GLY A 19 -15.69 5.98 -5.16
C GLY A 19 -16.93 5.41 -4.48
N ALA A 20 -17.59 6.21 -3.65
CA ALA A 20 -18.80 5.89 -2.93
C ALA A 20 -19.85 6.98 -3.16
N PRO A 21 -21.14 6.67 -3.00
CA PRO A 21 -22.16 7.71 -3.04
C PRO A 21 -21.83 8.80 -2.02
N ALA A 22 -21.88 10.06 -2.47
CA ALA A 22 -21.64 11.19 -1.59
C ALA A 22 -22.56 11.13 -0.37
N ARG A 23 -22.00 11.32 0.82
CA ARG A 23 -22.78 11.37 2.07
C ARG A 23 -23.65 12.62 2.08
N PRO A 24 -24.81 12.56 2.75
CA PRO A 24 -25.66 13.75 2.90
C PRO A 24 -24.85 14.93 3.47
N PRO A 25 -25.10 16.17 3.04
CA PRO A 25 -24.38 17.37 3.53
C PRO A 25 -24.42 17.56 5.04
N ARG A 26 -25.35 16.93 5.74
CA ARG A 26 -25.53 16.98 7.19
C ARG A 26 -24.82 15.84 7.94
N SER A 27 -24.03 15.02 7.26
CA SER A 27 -23.24 13.99 7.94
C SER A 27 -22.21 14.67 8.86
N PRO A 28 -22.13 14.30 10.14
CA PRO A 28 -21.13 14.85 11.07
C PRO A 28 -19.69 14.53 10.63
N LEU A 29 -19.51 13.56 9.72
CA LEU A 29 -18.21 13.13 9.19
C LEU A 29 -17.83 13.82 7.88
N GLY A 30 -18.62 14.80 7.41
CA GLY A 30 -18.38 15.56 6.19
C GLY A 30 -18.77 14.83 4.89
N PRO A 31 -18.62 15.50 3.75
CA PRO A 31 -19.10 15.05 2.44
C PRO A 31 -18.06 14.19 1.71
N PHE A 32 -17.51 13.16 2.35
CA PHE A 32 -16.58 12.24 1.66
C PHE A 32 -17.31 11.40 0.63
N ASP A 33 -16.79 11.37 -0.60
CA ASP A 33 -17.35 10.62 -1.73
C ASP A 33 -16.51 9.38 -2.11
N TYR A 34 -15.61 8.94 -1.21
CA TYR A 34 -14.84 7.71 -1.36
C TYR A 34 -14.61 7.02 0.00
N GLU A 35 -14.23 5.77 -0.10
CA GLU A 35 -13.87 4.92 1.03
C GLU A 35 -12.60 4.15 0.75
N LEU A 36 -11.93 3.74 1.81
CA LEU A 36 -10.72 2.94 1.80
C LEU A 36 -11.01 1.53 2.28
N LEU A 37 -10.35 0.55 1.67
CA LEU A 37 -10.36 -0.81 2.15
C LEU A 37 -9.40 -0.95 3.33
N LEU A 38 -9.93 -1.42 4.43
CA LEU A 38 -9.21 -1.78 5.65
C LEU A 38 -9.43 -3.25 5.96
N LEU A 39 -8.39 -3.96 6.35
CA LEU A 39 -8.40 -5.39 6.68
C LEU A 39 -8.08 -5.58 8.14
N GLN A 40 -8.86 -6.39 8.84
CA GLN A 40 -8.59 -6.76 10.23
C GLN A 40 -7.68 -7.98 10.28
N ARG A 41 -6.49 -7.81 10.82
CA ARG A 41 -5.53 -8.90 11.00
C ARG A 41 -6.02 -9.90 12.05
N SER A 42 -5.69 -11.17 11.83
CA SER A 42 -5.95 -12.21 12.81
C SER A 42 -5.32 -11.89 14.17
N SER A 43 -6.02 -12.22 15.25
CA SER A 43 -5.48 -12.11 16.62
C SER A 43 -4.24 -12.98 16.85
N ARG A 44 -4.00 -13.98 15.99
CA ARG A 44 -2.83 -14.86 16.00
C ARG A 44 -1.66 -14.33 15.16
N SER A 45 -1.82 -13.17 14.52
CA SER A 45 -0.76 -12.58 13.71
C SER A 45 0.47 -12.24 14.57
N GLY A 46 1.65 -12.60 14.10
CA GLY A 46 2.91 -12.30 14.78
C GLY A 46 3.34 -10.83 14.69
N PHE A 47 2.60 -10.00 13.94
CA PHE A 47 2.80 -8.55 13.84
C PHE A 47 1.44 -7.86 13.88
N ALA A 48 1.27 -6.88 14.77
CA ALA A 48 0.06 -6.08 14.94
C ALA A 48 -1.23 -6.96 14.98
N PRO A 49 -1.39 -7.89 15.95
CA PRO A 49 -2.57 -8.74 16.05
C PRO A 49 -3.84 -7.90 16.23
N SER A 50 -4.93 -8.30 15.57
CA SER A 50 -6.24 -7.62 15.59
C SER A 50 -6.24 -6.17 15.07
N ALA A 51 -5.12 -5.66 14.54
CA ALA A 51 -5.04 -4.34 13.94
C ALA A 51 -5.85 -4.25 12.65
N HIS A 52 -6.33 -3.07 12.35
CA HIS A 52 -6.81 -2.74 11.01
C HIS A 52 -5.64 -2.17 10.20
N VAL A 53 -5.44 -2.70 9.00
CA VAL A 53 -4.34 -2.34 8.11
C VAL A 53 -4.84 -2.19 6.67
N PHE A 54 -4.08 -1.52 5.83
CA PHE A 54 -4.27 -1.61 4.38
C PHE A 54 -3.76 -2.96 3.86
N PRO A 55 -4.31 -3.50 2.76
CA PRO A 55 -3.79 -4.71 2.11
C PRO A 55 -2.30 -4.62 1.86
N GLY A 56 -1.57 -5.71 2.09
CA GLY A 56 -0.15 -5.74 1.78
C GLY A 56 0.68 -6.71 2.61
N GLY A 57 1.84 -7.06 2.09
CA GLY A 57 2.73 -8.01 2.71
C GLY A 57 4.16 -7.94 2.20
N LEU A 58 4.89 -9.05 2.36
CA LEU A 58 6.30 -9.15 2.00
C LEU A 58 6.49 -9.27 0.49
N VAL A 59 7.52 -8.63 0.00
CA VAL A 59 7.97 -8.84 -1.37
C VAL A 59 8.67 -10.19 -1.46
N GLU A 60 8.18 -11.05 -2.34
CA GLU A 60 8.68 -12.39 -2.55
C GLU A 60 9.54 -12.49 -3.83
N ALA A 61 10.35 -13.55 -3.93
CA ALA A 61 11.18 -13.78 -5.12
C ALA A 61 10.34 -13.90 -6.40
N ALA A 62 9.11 -14.42 -6.29
CA ALA A 62 8.17 -14.56 -7.39
C ALA A 62 7.75 -13.21 -7.99
N ASP A 63 7.69 -12.14 -7.18
CA ASP A 63 7.37 -10.79 -7.64
C ASP A 63 8.48 -10.22 -8.55
N PHE A 64 9.71 -10.72 -8.40
CA PHE A 64 10.88 -10.36 -9.21
C PHE A 64 11.18 -11.36 -10.33
N SER A 65 10.35 -12.37 -10.58
CA SER A 65 10.62 -13.40 -11.58
C SER A 65 10.83 -12.82 -12.98
N ALA A 66 11.83 -13.32 -13.70
CA ALA A 66 12.06 -13.00 -15.11
C ALA A 66 10.85 -13.37 -16.01
N ASP A 67 10.03 -14.31 -15.57
CA ASP A 67 8.85 -14.76 -16.30
C ASP A 67 7.81 -13.65 -16.52
N TRP A 68 7.80 -12.61 -15.68
CA TRP A 68 6.98 -11.43 -15.89
C TRP A 68 7.31 -10.66 -17.16
N LEU A 69 8.57 -10.73 -17.64
CA LEU A 69 9.00 -10.08 -18.89
C LEU A 69 8.26 -10.67 -20.12
N GLY A 70 7.81 -11.93 -20.02
CA GLY A 70 7.02 -12.56 -21.06
C GLY A 70 5.56 -12.09 -21.13
N LEU A 71 5.03 -11.56 -20.01
CA LEU A 71 3.65 -11.06 -19.92
C LEU A 71 3.54 -9.55 -20.06
N LEU A 72 4.40 -8.83 -19.36
CA LEU A 72 4.41 -7.37 -19.34
C LEU A 72 4.89 -6.79 -20.70
N PRO A 73 4.60 -5.50 -20.99
CA PRO A 73 5.17 -4.84 -22.15
C PRO A 73 6.68 -4.73 -22.04
N ALA A 74 7.36 -4.47 -23.17
CA ALA A 74 8.83 -4.38 -23.24
C ALA A 74 9.44 -3.35 -22.27
N SER A 75 8.69 -2.31 -21.93
CA SER A 75 9.09 -1.27 -20.97
C SER A 75 7.98 -1.06 -19.95
N PRO A 76 7.78 -1.99 -18.99
CA PRO A 76 6.66 -1.94 -18.06
C PRO A 76 6.70 -0.73 -17.12
N GLN A 77 7.88 -0.14 -16.90
CA GLN A 77 8.08 1.08 -16.13
C GLN A 77 7.55 2.35 -16.83
N CYS A 78 7.33 2.31 -18.15
CA CYS A 78 6.72 3.43 -18.86
C CYS A 78 5.29 3.66 -18.37
N GLY A 79 4.96 4.90 -18.00
CA GLY A 79 3.65 5.26 -17.47
C GLY A 79 3.50 5.11 -15.94
N LEU A 80 4.55 4.70 -15.22
CA LEU A 80 4.53 4.66 -13.75
C LEU A 80 4.75 6.04 -13.08
N GLY A 81 4.76 7.11 -13.85
CA GLY A 81 4.88 8.48 -13.34
C GLY A 81 6.31 8.98 -13.11
N LEU A 82 7.32 8.15 -13.22
CA LEU A 82 8.69 8.46 -12.82
C LEU A 82 9.58 8.84 -14.01
N VAL A 83 9.36 10.00 -14.56
CA VAL A 83 10.09 10.43 -15.78
C VAL A 83 11.08 11.57 -15.53
N ARG A 84 11.14 12.12 -14.32
CA ARG A 84 12.04 13.25 -14.03
C ARG A 84 13.03 12.88 -12.93
N PRO A 85 14.33 13.22 -13.10
CA PRO A 85 15.22 13.25 -11.96
C PRO A 85 14.58 14.16 -10.89
N PRO A 86 14.60 13.74 -9.62
CA PRO A 86 14.04 14.55 -8.55
C PRO A 86 14.69 15.95 -8.58
N PRO A 87 13.93 17.02 -8.24
CA PRO A 87 14.49 18.36 -8.15
C PRO A 87 15.75 18.37 -7.28
N PRO A 88 16.74 19.24 -7.56
CA PRO A 88 17.92 19.36 -6.70
C PRO A 88 17.52 19.55 -5.25
N GLY A 89 17.98 18.65 -4.37
CA GLY A 89 17.63 18.67 -2.93
C GLY A 89 16.42 17.82 -2.53
N SER A 90 15.66 17.23 -3.47
CA SER A 90 14.67 16.20 -3.16
C SER A 90 15.31 14.81 -3.22
N CYS A 91 14.95 13.94 -2.29
CA CYS A 91 15.47 12.58 -2.22
C CYS A 91 14.31 11.62 -2.41
N ARG A 92 14.23 10.99 -3.59
CA ARG A 92 13.31 9.85 -3.77
C ARG A 92 13.73 8.75 -2.81
N ALA A 93 12.74 8.12 -2.14
CA ALA A 93 13.04 7.04 -1.21
C ALA A 93 13.88 5.94 -1.88
N PRO A 94 14.96 5.46 -1.24
CA PRO A 94 15.86 4.47 -1.83
C PRO A 94 15.16 3.20 -2.29
N LEU A 95 14.08 2.81 -1.66
CA LEU A 95 13.27 1.65 -2.04
C LEU A 95 12.77 1.77 -3.50
N PHE A 96 12.36 2.97 -3.91
CA PHE A 96 11.89 3.25 -5.27
C PHE A 96 13.02 3.68 -6.21
N ALA A 97 14.08 4.33 -5.69
CA ALA A 97 15.14 4.90 -6.49
C ALA A 97 16.23 3.90 -6.89
N THR A 98 16.30 2.74 -6.21
CA THR A 98 17.34 1.75 -6.46
C THR A 98 17.14 1.06 -7.80
N ASP A 99 18.14 1.15 -8.67
CA ASP A 99 18.17 0.38 -9.90
C ASP A 99 18.51 -1.09 -9.60
N ARG A 100 17.47 -1.90 -9.51
CA ARG A 100 17.58 -3.33 -9.19
C ARG A 100 18.08 -4.15 -10.38
N VAL A 101 17.91 -3.68 -11.57
CA VAL A 101 18.44 -4.33 -12.78
C VAL A 101 19.96 -4.33 -12.74
N GLN A 102 20.58 -3.21 -12.35
CA GLN A 102 22.03 -3.14 -12.14
C GLN A 102 22.50 -4.03 -10.97
N LEU A 103 21.63 -4.39 -10.05
CA LEU A 103 21.90 -5.32 -8.95
C LEU A 103 21.66 -6.80 -9.33
N GLY A 104 21.37 -7.08 -10.61
CA GLY A 104 21.13 -8.42 -11.13
C GLY A 104 19.68 -8.90 -11.01
N SER A 105 18.73 -8.02 -10.68
CA SER A 105 17.32 -8.37 -10.74
C SER A 105 16.82 -8.32 -12.19
N PRO A 106 16.03 -9.30 -12.64
CA PRO A 106 15.47 -9.29 -14.01
C PRO A 106 14.41 -8.18 -14.20
N LEU A 107 13.80 -7.68 -13.11
CA LEU A 107 12.77 -6.63 -13.14
C LEU A 107 13.21 -5.39 -12.37
N PRO A 108 12.79 -4.17 -12.80
CA PRO A 108 12.87 -2.97 -11.99
C PRO A 108 12.11 -3.15 -10.67
N GLY A 109 12.67 -2.62 -9.56
CA GLY A 109 12.02 -2.71 -8.26
C GLY A 109 10.64 -2.09 -8.24
N GLU A 110 10.47 -0.95 -8.90
CA GLU A 110 9.18 -0.25 -9.01
C GLU A 110 8.08 -1.08 -9.70
N VAL A 111 8.43 -2.05 -10.55
CA VAL A 111 7.50 -3.01 -11.15
C VAL A 111 7.19 -4.13 -10.15
N ALA A 112 8.21 -4.75 -9.58
CA ALA A 112 8.06 -5.89 -8.67
C ALA A 112 7.29 -5.53 -7.39
N PHE A 113 7.53 -4.37 -6.79
CA PHE A 113 6.79 -3.92 -5.60
C PHE A 113 5.31 -3.67 -5.89
N ARG A 114 4.97 -3.19 -7.10
CA ARG A 114 3.57 -3.03 -7.51
C ARG A 114 2.90 -4.38 -7.77
N ILE A 115 3.62 -5.34 -8.35
CA ILE A 115 3.13 -6.74 -8.49
C ILE A 115 2.83 -7.31 -7.11
N CYS A 116 3.75 -7.17 -6.15
CA CYS A 116 3.55 -7.59 -4.77
C CYS A 116 2.28 -6.97 -4.16
N ALA A 117 2.13 -5.65 -4.23
CA ALA A 117 0.95 -4.97 -3.67
C ALA A 117 -0.37 -5.49 -4.25
N ILE A 118 -0.41 -5.80 -5.56
CA ILE A 118 -1.59 -6.35 -6.24
C ILE A 118 -1.81 -7.82 -5.84
N ARG A 119 -0.76 -8.62 -5.76
CA ARG A 119 -0.81 -10.03 -5.33
C ARG A 119 -1.35 -10.15 -3.90
N GLU A 120 -0.78 -9.40 -2.96
CA GLU A 120 -1.23 -9.37 -1.56
C GLU A 120 -2.69 -8.92 -1.45
N THR A 121 -3.11 -7.92 -2.23
CA THR A 121 -4.51 -7.48 -2.26
C THR A 121 -5.45 -8.60 -2.74
N PHE A 122 -5.01 -9.43 -3.68
CA PHE A 122 -5.75 -10.62 -4.08
C PHE A 122 -5.75 -11.69 -3.00
N GLU A 123 -4.62 -11.96 -2.38
CA GLU A 123 -4.50 -12.96 -1.31
C GLU A 123 -5.34 -12.61 -0.08
N GLU A 124 -5.31 -11.36 0.37
CA GLU A 124 -5.96 -10.92 1.59
C GLU A 124 -7.42 -10.49 1.40
N ALA A 125 -7.78 -9.91 0.26
CA ALA A 125 -9.11 -9.33 0.01
C ALA A 125 -9.87 -9.95 -1.18
N GLY A 126 -9.27 -10.86 -1.95
CA GLY A 126 -9.88 -11.46 -3.13
C GLY A 126 -10.02 -10.51 -4.33
N ILE A 127 -9.45 -9.32 -4.26
CA ILE A 127 -9.59 -8.28 -5.29
C ILE A 127 -8.51 -8.43 -6.34
N LEU A 128 -8.91 -8.65 -7.59
CA LEU A 128 -8.01 -8.74 -8.74
C LEU A 128 -7.90 -7.39 -9.46
N LEU A 129 -6.76 -6.74 -9.32
CA LEU A 129 -6.41 -5.52 -10.06
C LEU A 129 -5.62 -5.87 -11.31
N LEU A 130 -6.31 -6.39 -12.32
CA LEU A 130 -5.73 -6.85 -13.59
C LEU A 130 -6.23 -6.02 -14.77
N VAL A 131 -5.43 -6.00 -15.84
CA VAL A 131 -5.81 -5.45 -17.14
C VAL A 131 -5.58 -6.47 -18.25
N PRO A 132 -6.40 -6.48 -19.33
CA PRO A 132 -6.29 -7.43 -20.42
C PRO A 132 -4.98 -7.30 -21.19
N GLY A 133 -4.55 -8.39 -21.78
CA GLY A 133 -3.39 -8.44 -22.67
C GLY A 133 -2.09 -8.10 -21.95
N ARG A 134 -1.26 -7.28 -22.56
CA ARG A 134 0.05 -6.85 -22.02
C ARG A 134 0.00 -5.51 -21.25
N GLY A 135 -1.20 -5.01 -20.96
CA GLY A 135 -1.38 -3.72 -20.29
C GLY A 135 -1.63 -2.56 -21.26
N PRO A 136 -1.67 -1.31 -20.75
CA PRO A 136 -1.93 -0.12 -21.56
C PRO A 136 -0.81 0.13 -22.59
N ALA A 137 -1.17 0.73 -23.71
CA ALA A 137 -0.17 1.21 -24.67
C ALA A 137 0.72 2.29 -24.04
N ALA A 138 1.96 2.39 -24.48
CA ALA A 138 2.87 3.42 -23.99
C ALA A 138 2.25 4.83 -24.15
N GLY A 139 2.14 5.57 -23.05
CA GLY A 139 1.56 6.93 -23.02
C GLY A 139 0.03 7.00 -22.90
N SER A 140 -0.70 5.88 -22.95
CA SER A 140 -2.10 5.84 -22.54
C SER A 140 -2.13 5.75 -21.00
N GLY A 141 -2.85 6.61 -20.31
CA GLY A 141 -2.99 6.61 -18.85
C GLY A 141 -3.40 5.24 -18.26
N PRO A 142 -3.65 5.16 -16.96
CA PRO A 142 -4.01 3.90 -16.31
C PRO A 142 -5.24 3.27 -16.99
N ALA A 143 -5.11 2.00 -17.38
CA ALA A 143 -6.22 1.26 -17.97
C ALA A 143 -7.26 0.91 -16.89
N PRO A 144 -8.57 0.91 -17.22
CA PRO A 144 -9.58 0.46 -16.27
C PRO A 144 -9.33 -1.01 -15.88
N PRO A 145 -9.63 -1.39 -14.62
CA PRO A 145 -9.48 -2.76 -14.18
C PRO A 145 -10.38 -3.70 -14.99
N LEU A 146 -10.06 -4.98 -14.94
CA LEU A 146 -10.81 -6.03 -15.62
C LEU A 146 -12.29 -5.99 -15.21
N PRO A 147 -13.25 -5.89 -16.16
CA PRO A 147 -14.66 -5.92 -15.82
C PRO A 147 -15.04 -7.20 -15.10
N ALA A 148 -15.94 -7.11 -14.11
CA ALA A 148 -16.40 -8.28 -13.34
C ALA A 148 -16.91 -9.43 -14.24
N ALA A 149 -17.53 -9.13 -15.37
CA ALA A 149 -18.01 -10.11 -16.33
C ALA A 149 -16.90 -10.95 -17.01
N ARG A 150 -15.64 -10.54 -16.89
CA ARG A 150 -14.47 -11.28 -17.40
C ARG A 150 -13.72 -12.03 -16.30
N LEU A 151 -14.14 -11.89 -15.06
CA LEU A 151 -13.57 -12.65 -13.96
C LEU A 151 -14.07 -14.11 -14.01
N PRO A 152 -13.25 -15.08 -13.61
CA PRO A 152 -13.68 -16.46 -13.44
C PRO A 152 -14.82 -16.58 -12.41
N PRO A 153 -15.55 -17.70 -12.40
CA PRO A 153 -16.51 -17.99 -11.36
C PRO A 153 -15.88 -17.92 -9.96
N ALA A 154 -16.67 -17.56 -8.94
CA ALA A 154 -16.16 -17.37 -7.58
C ALA A 154 -15.43 -18.60 -7.01
N ALA A 155 -15.87 -19.82 -7.34
CA ALA A 155 -15.21 -21.05 -6.90
C ALA A 155 -13.80 -21.19 -7.51
N GLU A 156 -13.65 -20.87 -8.78
CA GLU A 156 -12.35 -20.89 -9.45
C GLU A 156 -11.41 -19.81 -8.91
N LEU A 157 -11.93 -18.60 -8.65
CA LEU A 157 -11.16 -17.52 -8.02
C LEU A 157 -10.70 -17.90 -6.62
N SER A 158 -11.55 -18.57 -5.83
CA SER A 158 -11.19 -19.05 -4.49
C SER A 158 -10.08 -20.09 -4.53
N GLU A 159 -10.11 -20.99 -5.52
CA GLU A 159 -9.04 -21.99 -5.70
C GLU A 159 -7.73 -21.31 -6.14
N TRP A 160 -7.77 -20.35 -7.07
CA TRP A 160 -6.59 -19.59 -7.45
C TRP A 160 -6.02 -18.81 -6.26
N ARG A 161 -6.89 -18.18 -5.45
CA ARG A 161 -6.48 -17.45 -4.26
C ARG A 161 -5.75 -18.37 -3.27
N ARG A 162 -6.28 -19.55 -2.99
CA ARG A 162 -5.65 -20.55 -2.15
C ARG A 162 -4.26 -20.95 -2.69
N ARG A 163 -4.15 -21.19 -3.99
CA ARG A 163 -2.87 -21.56 -4.63
C ARG A 163 -1.84 -20.43 -4.54
N VAL A 164 -2.25 -19.18 -4.73
CA VAL A 164 -1.35 -18.02 -4.62
C VAL A 164 -0.88 -17.83 -3.18
N GLN A 165 -1.75 -18.02 -2.19
CA GLN A 165 -1.39 -18.00 -0.77
C GLN A 165 -0.40 -19.10 -0.37
N GLU A 166 -0.43 -20.24 -1.03
CA GLU A 166 0.51 -21.34 -0.79
C GLU A 166 1.84 -21.14 -1.55
N ASP A 167 1.78 -20.58 -2.75
CA ASP A 167 2.93 -20.27 -3.59
C ASP A 167 2.69 -18.97 -4.39
N PRO A 168 3.36 -17.87 -4.04
CA PRO A 168 3.26 -16.59 -4.75
C PRO A 168 3.51 -16.67 -6.26
N ALA A 169 4.28 -17.67 -6.75
CA ALA A 169 4.51 -17.87 -8.17
C ALA A 169 3.23 -18.25 -8.94
N CYS A 170 2.21 -18.78 -8.25
CA CYS A 170 0.92 -19.07 -8.84
C CYS A 170 0.16 -17.81 -9.29
N PHE A 171 0.51 -16.61 -8.78
CA PHE A 171 -0.10 -15.36 -9.24
C PHE A 171 0.24 -15.06 -10.71
N LEU A 172 1.47 -15.31 -11.12
CA LEU A 172 1.87 -15.23 -12.53
C LEU A 172 1.12 -16.25 -13.40
N GLN A 173 0.91 -17.47 -12.88
CA GLN A 173 0.14 -18.50 -13.58
C GLN A 173 -1.33 -18.08 -13.76
N LEU A 174 -1.94 -17.49 -12.74
CA LEU A 174 -3.29 -16.92 -12.81
C LEU A 174 -3.35 -15.83 -13.90
N CYS A 175 -2.40 -14.93 -13.95
CA CYS A 175 -2.34 -13.88 -14.98
C CYS A 175 -2.24 -14.48 -16.39
N ARG A 176 -1.43 -15.52 -16.59
CA ARG A 176 -1.34 -16.26 -17.86
C ARG A 176 -2.65 -16.92 -18.23
N HIS A 177 -3.28 -17.59 -17.27
CA HIS A 177 -4.55 -18.28 -17.47
C HIS A 177 -5.66 -17.30 -17.92
N LEU A 178 -5.71 -16.11 -17.33
CA LEU A 178 -6.69 -15.06 -17.65
C LEU A 178 -6.32 -14.24 -18.88
N GLY A 179 -5.13 -14.40 -19.45
CA GLY A 179 -4.63 -13.53 -20.53
C GLY A 179 -4.53 -12.06 -20.11
N CYS A 180 -4.13 -11.80 -18.88
CA CYS A 180 -4.10 -10.50 -18.24
C CYS A 180 -2.75 -10.24 -17.57
N VAL A 181 -2.51 -8.99 -17.15
CA VAL A 181 -1.35 -8.61 -16.35
C VAL A 181 -1.79 -7.77 -15.15
N PRO A 182 -0.99 -7.73 -14.06
CA PRO A 182 -1.23 -6.83 -12.95
C PRO A 182 -1.29 -5.37 -13.43
N ASN A 183 -2.30 -4.62 -12.99
CA ASN A 183 -2.48 -3.20 -13.34
C ASN A 183 -1.53 -2.31 -12.52
N ILE A 184 -0.24 -2.49 -12.73
CA ILE A 184 0.82 -1.75 -12.01
C ILE A 184 0.72 -0.23 -12.26
N TRP A 185 0.12 0.19 -13.37
CA TRP A 185 -0.04 1.60 -13.77
C TRP A 185 -1.12 2.34 -12.99
N ALA A 186 -2.04 1.62 -12.34
CA ALA A 186 -3.04 2.21 -11.46
C ALA A 186 -2.49 2.52 -10.06
N LEU A 187 -1.28 2.07 -9.73
CA LEU A 187 -0.66 2.25 -8.41
C LEU A 187 0.29 3.45 -8.43
N GLN A 188 -0.07 4.50 -7.69
CA GLN A 188 0.76 5.70 -7.53
C GLN A 188 1.62 5.59 -6.26
N GLU A 189 2.90 5.98 -6.31
CA GLU A 189 3.75 6.05 -5.12
C GLU A 189 3.15 7.05 -4.12
N TRP A 190 2.86 6.58 -2.91
CA TRP A 190 2.21 7.40 -1.89
C TRP A 190 3.15 7.77 -0.75
N SER A 191 3.82 6.80 -0.15
CA SER A 191 4.81 7.00 0.92
C SER A 191 5.72 5.78 1.06
N ASN A 192 6.84 5.94 1.78
CA ASN A 192 7.71 4.84 2.17
C ASN A 192 7.97 4.89 3.67
N TRP A 193 7.63 3.82 4.36
CA TRP A 193 7.74 3.71 5.80
C TRP A 193 8.81 2.72 6.21
N LEU A 194 9.72 3.18 7.09
CA LEU A 194 10.74 2.35 7.70
C LEU A 194 10.40 2.13 9.16
N THR A 195 10.31 0.88 9.59
CA THR A 195 10.08 0.56 11.01
C THR A 195 11.20 1.16 11.89
N PRO A 196 10.88 1.92 12.95
CA PRO A 196 11.89 2.58 13.77
C PRO A 196 12.85 1.59 14.46
N VAL A 197 14.06 2.07 14.72
CA VAL A 197 15.07 1.34 15.49
C VAL A 197 14.93 1.71 16.97
N GLY A 198 14.83 0.73 17.88
CA GLY A 198 15.00 1.06 19.29
C GLY A 198 14.15 0.30 20.30
N ARG A 199 12.89 -0.04 20.08
CA ARG A 199 12.06 -0.69 21.10
C ARG A 199 11.72 -2.15 20.88
N THR A 200 12.23 -2.70 19.83
CA THR A 200 11.97 -4.08 19.47
C THR A 200 13.10 -4.94 20.02
N GLY A 201 12.77 -5.86 20.90
CA GLY A 201 13.70 -6.85 21.45
C GLY A 201 14.44 -7.61 20.35
N ARG A 202 15.46 -8.40 20.72
CA ARG A 202 16.15 -9.28 19.76
C ARG A 202 15.14 -10.14 19.01
N GLY A 203 15.08 -9.98 17.67
CA GLY A 203 14.15 -10.72 16.80
C GLY A 203 12.93 -9.94 16.29
N ALA A 204 12.76 -8.68 16.65
CA ALA A 204 11.65 -7.89 16.14
C ALA A 204 11.71 -7.70 14.62
N ARG A 205 10.58 -7.92 13.98
CA ARG A 205 10.42 -7.76 12.53
C ARG A 205 10.40 -6.28 12.18
N ARG A 206 11.26 -5.88 11.24
CA ARG A 206 11.34 -4.52 10.71
C ARG A 206 11.04 -4.52 9.23
N TYR A 207 10.34 -3.51 8.76
CA TYR A 207 9.87 -3.41 7.38
C TYR A 207 10.34 -2.10 6.74
N ASP A 208 10.80 -2.19 5.50
CA ASP A 208 10.93 -1.09 4.55
C ASP A 208 9.76 -1.23 3.59
N ALA A 209 8.68 -0.49 3.83
CA ALA A 209 7.40 -0.70 3.19
C ALA A 209 7.09 0.41 2.19
N ALA A 210 6.89 0.03 0.92
CA ALA A 210 6.34 0.87 -0.12
C ALA A 210 4.83 0.98 0.06
N PHE A 211 4.30 2.19 0.13
CA PHE A 211 2.87 2.45 0.16
C PHE A 211 2.45 3.03 -1.19
N TYR A 212 1.47 2.40 -1.81
CA TYR A 212 0.86 2.84 -3.06
C TYR A 212 -0.58 3.25 -2.84
N LEU A 213 -1.06 4.23 -3.60
CA LEU A 213 -2.46 4.59 -3.70
C LEU A 213 -3.02 4.08 -5.04
N CYS A 214 -4.17 3.41 -4.99
CA CYS A 214 -4.95 3.05 -6.17
C CYS A 214 -6.38 3.56 -6.01
N CYS A 215 -6.85 4.31 -6.99
CA CYS A 215 -8.19 4.89 -7.03
C CYS A 215 -9.07 4.11 -8.00
N LEU A 216 -10.15 3.50 -7.53
CA LEU A 216 -11.17 2.81 -8.31
C LEU A 216 -12.46 3.62 -8.32
N GLU A 217 -13.11 3.76 -9.47
CA GLU A 217 -14.39 4.49 -9.56
C GLU A 217 -15.48 3.91 -8.67
N ARG A 218 -15.43 2.60 -8.42
CA ARG A 218 -16.41 1.86 -7.60
C ARG A 218 -15.74 0.77 -6.79
N ARG A 219 -16.36 0.38 -5.68
CA ARG A 219 -15.92 -0.78 -4.91
C ARG A 219 -15.94 -2.04 -5.77
N PRO A 220 -14.89 -2.89 -5.70
CA PRO A 220 -14.90 -4.19 -6.32
C PRO A 220 -16.06 -5.05 -5.78
N PRO A 221 -16.81 -5.75 -6.65
CA PRO A 221 -17.99 -6.50 -6.24
C PRO A 221 -17.69 -7.74 -5.38
N LEU A 222 -16.47 -8.28 -5.48
CA LEU A 222 -16.04 -9.51 -4.82
C LEU A 222 -14.94 -9.22 -3.80
N THR A 223 -15.27 -8.47 -2.76
CA THR A 223 -14.36 -8.29 -1.61
C THR A 223 -14.68 -9.33 -0.56
N SER A 224 -13.67 -10.06 -0.10
CA SER A 224 -13.82 -11.08 0.96
C SER A 224 -12.51 -11.27 1.71
N GLN A 225 -12.56 -11.47 3.01
CA GLN A 225 -11.40 -11.85 3.82
C GLN A 225 -10.95 -13.29 3.49
N ASP A 226 -9.72 -13.64 3.87
CA ASP A 226 -9.15 -14.97 3.66
C ASP A 226 -9.37 -15.93 4.84
N ASP A 227 -9.88 -15.43 5.96
CA ASP A 227 -10.14 -16.14 7.22
C ASP A 227 -8.90 -16.82 7.85
N ARG A 228 -7.69 -16.46 7.38
CA ARG A 228 -6.39 -16.94 7.88
C ARG A 228 -5.58 -15.82 8.48
N GLU A 229 -5.07 -14.93 7.63
CA GLU A 229 -4.31 -13.75 8.04
C GLU A 229 -5.22 -12.56 8.33
N VAL A 230 -6.33 -12.47 7.60
CA VAL A 230 -7.35 -11.43 7.66
C VAL A 230 -8.69 -12.05 8.04
N THR A 231 -9.29 -11.58 9.12
CA THR A 231 -10.54 -12.13 9.68
C THR A 231 -11.78 -11.30 9.36
N ALA A 232 -11.58 -10.05 8.92
CA ALA A 232 -12.66 -9.16 8.48
C ALA A 232 -12.12 -8.08 7.56
N PHE A 233 -13.00 -7.45 6.81
CA PHE A 233 -12.70 -6.25 6.04
C PHE A 233 -13.73 -5.16 6.28
N LEU A 234 -13.32 -3.93 6.06
CA LEU A 234 -14.14 -2.74 6.23
C LEU A 234 -13.86 -1.75 5.10
N TRP A 235 -14.90 -1.27 4.45
CA TRP A 235 -14.84 -0.07 3.63
C TRP A 235 -15.29 1.11 4.48
N SER A 236 -14.42 2.10 4.63
CA SER A 236 -14.66 3.25 5.50
C SER A 236 -14.07 4.53 4.91
N SER A 237 -14.76 5.65 5.07
CA SER A 237 -14.13 6.94 4.79
C SER A 237 -13.02 7.22 5.82
N PRO A 238 -12.00 8.02 5.47
CA PRO A 238 -10.90 8.31 6.40
C PRO A 238 -11.38 8.88 7.76
N PRO A 239 -12.29 9.86 7.82
CA PRO A 239 -12.75 10.38 9.12
C PRO A 239 -13.56 9.35 9.93
N GLU A 240 -14.35 8.48 9.27
CA GLU A 240 -15.07 7.42 9.97
C GLU A 240 -14.13 6.41 10.62
N ALA A 241 -13.08 5.99 9.90
CA ALA A 241 -12.07 5.10 10.46
C ALA A 241 -11.36 5.73 11.68
N ILE A 242 -11.08 7.04 11.63
CA ILE A 242 -10.49 7.78 12.76
C ILE A 242 -11.44 7.86 13.94
N GLU A 243 -12.74 8.11 13.74
CA GLU A 243 -13.70 8.15 14.84
C GLU A 243 -13.84 6.77 15.51
N ARG A 244 -13.86 5.67 14.73
CA ARG A 244 -13.86 4.31 15.29
C ARG A 244 -12.58 3.99 16.07
N PHE A 245 -11.44 4.54 15.67
CA PHE A 245 -10.21 4.45 16.44
C PHE A 245 -10.30 5.23 17.75
N LYS A 246 -10.85 6.44 17.74
CA LYS A 246 -11.05 7.25 18.96
C LYS A 246 -12.02 6.61 19.94
N SER A 247 -13.07 5.94 19.44
CA SER A 247 -14.03 5.18 20.25
C SER A 247 -13.49 3.81 20.70
N GLN A 248 -12.24 3.47 20.34
CA GLN A 248 -11.59 2.20 20.68
C GLN A 248 -12.27 0.94 20.08
N GLU A 249 -13.10 1.10 19.05
CA GLU A 249 -13.68 0.00 18.32
C GLU A 249 -12.66 -0.74 17.47
N ILE A 250 -11.71 0.02 16.90
CA ILE A 250 -10.63 -0.49 16.06
C ILE A 250 -9.31 0.16 16.44
N TRP A 251 -8.20 -0.46 16.09
CA TRP A 251 -6.90 0.15 16.26
C TRP A 251 -6.02 0.01 15.03
N PHE A 252 -5.10 0.95 14.86
CA PHE A 252 -4.18 1.03 13.72
C PHE A 252 -2.73 1.07 14.20
N PRO A 253 -1.82 0.40 13.49
CA PRO A 253 -0.40 0.73 13.60
C PRO A 253 -0.14 2.18 13.16
N PRO A 254 0.91 2.84 13.70
CA PRO A 254 1.15 4.27 13.44
C PRO A 254 1.16 4.68 11.97
N PRO A 255 1.80 3.96 11.03
CA PRO A 255 1.77 4.34 9.62
C PRO A 255 0.35 4.42 9.04
N GLN A 256 -0.49 3.42 9.34
CA GLN A 256 -1.87 3.37 8.85
C GLN A 256 -2.70 4.54 9.38
N PHE A 257 -2.58 4.81 10.67
CA PHE A 257 -3.29 5.93 11.28
C PHE A 257 -2.84 7.27 10.68
N TYR A 258 -1.54 7.45 10.50
CA TYR A 258 -1.00 8.68 9.90
C TYR A 258 -1.50 8.89 8.47
N GLU A 259 -1.50 7.83 7.66
CA GLU A 259 -1.99 7.92 6.29
C GLU A 259 -3.51 8.20 6.24
N LEU A 260 -4.30 7.63 7.13
CA LEU A 260 -5.72 7.97 7.27
C LEU A 260 -5.92 9.46 7.61
N CYS A 261 -5.11 9.99 8.53
CA CYS A 261 -5.16 11.43 8.86
C CYS A 261 -4.77 12.32 7.67
N ARG A 262 -3.79 11.90 6.85
CA ARG A 262 -3.43 12.62 5.62
C ARG A 262 -4.56 12.61 4.62
N LEU A 263 -5.23 11.48 4.45
CA LEU A 263 -6.34 11.32 3.53
C LEU A 263 -7.58 12.14 3.94
N CYS A 264 -7.71 12.51 5.22
CA CYS A 264 -8.75 13.45 5.65
C CYS A 264 -8.63 14.85 5.03
N ASN A 265 -7.49 15.21 4.43
CA ASN A 265 -7.35 16.47 3.69
C ASN A 265 -8.02 16.46 2.31
N PHE A 266 -8.47 15.30 1.85
CA PHE A 266 -9.13 15.11 0.56
C PHE A 266 -10.54 14.57 0.80
N SER A 267 -11.56 15.38 0.67
CA SER A 267 -12.95 14.93 0.80
C SER A 267 -13.50 14.38 -0.53
N SER A 268 -12.88 14.75 -1.64
CA SER A 268 -13.28 14.35 -2.99
C SER A 268 -12.35 13.27 -3.55
N PHE A 269 -12.95 12.19 -4.06
CA PHE A 269 -12.27 11.14 -4.81
C PHE A 269 -11.46 11.69 -5.99
N HIS A 270 -12.07 12.63 -6.72
CA HIS A 270 -11.40 13.25 -7.88
C HIS A 270 -10.16 14.07 -7.45
N GLU A 271 -10.25 14.85 -6.38
CA GLU A 271 -9.12 15.62 -5.84
C GLU A 271 -8.00 14.69 -5.36
N LEU A 272 -8.36 13.60 -4.65
CA LEU A 272 -7.39 12.59 -4.21
C LEU A 272 -6.67 11.95 -5.40
N HIS A 273 -7.42 11.53 -6.42
CA HIS A 273 -6.87 10.91 -7.63
C HIS A 273 -5.96 11.88 -8.39
N LYS A 274 -6.41 13.13 -8.59
CA LYS A 274 -5.62 14.18 -9.23
C LYS A 274 -4.32 14.44 -8.47
N PHE A 275 -4.40 14.65 -7.15
CA PHE A 275 -3.24 14.88 -6.30
C PHE A 275 -2.23 13.73 -6.38
N SER A 276 -2.69 12.49 -6.32
CA SER A 276 -1.81 11.33 -6.38
C SER A 276 -1.11 11.20 -7.74
N SER A 277 -1.81 11.50 -8.83
CA SER A 277 -1.28 11.47 -10.19
C SER A 277 -0.25 12.58 -10.43
N ASP A 278 -0.53 13.79 -9.96
CA ASP A 278 0.39 14.93 -10.07
C ASP A 278 1.68 14.66 -9.26
N ARG A 279 1.53 14.10 -8.06
CA ARG A 279 2.63 13.78 -7.16
C ARG A 279 3.48 12.60 -7.63
N ALA A 280 2.94 11.69 -8.43
CA ALA A 280 3.68 10.55 -8.97
C ALA A 280 4.96 10.97 -9.74
N LEU A 281 4.99 12.20 -10.26
CA LEU A 281 6.14 12.77 -10.95
C LEU A 281 7.25 13.26 -9.99
N GLU A 282 6.90 13.50 -8.73
CA GLU A 282 7.81 14.02 -7.69
C GLU A 282 8.44 12.90 -6.86
N GLY A 283 7.78 11.75 -6.78
CA GLY A 283 8.14 10.65 -5.88
C GLY A 283 7.79 10.93 -4.42
N CYS A 284 8.26 10.09 -3.53
CA CYS A 284 8.04 10.25 -2.08
C CYS A 284 9.32 10.00 -1.29
N GLU A 285 9.40 10.61 -0.11
CA GLU A 285 10.50 10.44 0.83
C GLU A 285 10.31 9.17 1.67
N ARG A 286 11.42 8.63 2.18
CA ARG A 286 11.41 7.57 3.19
C ARG A 286 11.25 8.18 4.58
N TRP A 287 10.29 7.68 5.32
CA TRP A 287 10.03 8.11 6.68
C TRP A 287 10.40 7.01 7.69
N MET A 288 11.28 7.36 8.60
CA MET A 288 11.62 6.55 9.76
C MET A 288 11.27 7.34 11.01
N PRO A 289 10.19 6.99 11.71
CA PRO A 289 9.83 7.66 12.95
C PRO A 289 10.93 7.50 14.03
N VAL A 290 11.02 8.51 14.89
CA VAL A 290 11.85 8.45 16.09
C VAL A 290 10.94 8.24 17.29
N MET A 291 11.18 7.17 18.05
CA MET A 291 10.41 6.87 19.24
C MET A 291 11.01 7.59 20.46
N LEU A 292 10.20 8.38 21.15
CA LEU A 292 10.53 8.95 22.46
C LEU A 292 9.65 8.31 23.51
N THR A 293 10.28 7.80 24.57
CA THR A 293 9.58 7.28 25.74
C THR A 293 9.43 8.39 26.77
N ALA A 294 8.19 8.75 27.08
CA ALA A 294 7.83 9.67 28.17
C ALA A 294 7.26 8.87 29.35
N SER A 295 7.12 9.53 30.50
CA SER A 295 6.59 8.90 31.73
C SER A 295 5.15 8.41 31.60
N ASP A 296 4.39 8.98 30.65
CA ASP A 296 2.96 8.74 30.43
C ASP A 296 2.65 8.05 29.08
N GLY A 297 3.68 7.56 28.36
CA GLY A 297 3.53 6.82 27.12
C GLY A 297 4.65 7.04 26.12
N ASP A 298 4.50 6.47 24.93
CA ASP A 298 5.44 6.62 23.84
C ASP A 298 4.95 7.68 22.85
N ILE A 299 5.89 8.48 22.37
CA ILE A 299 5.67 9.53 21.37
C ILE A 299 6.43 9.14 20.11
N GLU A 300 5.75 9.10 18.99
CA GLU A 300 6.35 8.88 17.69
C GLU A 300 6.56 10.21 16.97
N LEU A 301 7.82 10.56 16.73
CA LEU A 301 8.21 11.78 16.03
C LEU A 301 8.45 11.45 14.55
N LEU A 302 7.75 12.15 13.68
CA LEU A 302 7.94 12.03 12.24
C LEU A 302 8.97 13.05 11.74
N PRO A 303 9.74 12.72 10.69
CA PRO A 303 10.65 13.66 10.05
C PRO A 303 9.89 14.91 9.56
N GLY A 304 10.31 16.10 9.98
CA GLY A 304 9.81 17.37 9.45
C GLY A 304 10.64 17.81 8.24
N LYS A 305 10.12 18.75 7.44
CA LYS A 305 10.95 19.45 6.45
C LYS A 305 12.10 20.14 7.17
N LYS A 306 13.34 19.97 6.67
CA LYS A 306 14.48 20.80 7.10
C LYS A 306 14.13 22.25 6.87
N THR A 307 14.09 23.04 7.95
CA THR A 307 14.17 24.49 7.83
C THR A 307 15.65 24.84 7.72
N ASP A 308 15.99 25.97 7.08
CA ASP A 308 17.38 26.42 6.82
C ASP A 308 18.28 26.49 8.07
N GLU A 309 17.72 26.34 9.27
CA GLU A 309 18.43 26.34 10.54
C GLU A 309 18.77 24.93 11.08
N GLY A 310 18.62 23.87 10.28
CA GLY A 310 19.01 22.50 10.69
C GLY A 310 18.17 21.86 11.80
N SER A 311 17.09 22.49 12.24
CA SER A 311 16.18 21.95 13.25
C SER A 311 15.10 21.07 12.63
N PHE A 312 14.94 19.85 13.16
CA PHE A 312 13.81 19.02 12.85
C PHE A 312 12.55 19.67 13.42
N LYS A 313 11.71 20.28 12.59
CA LYS A 313 10.36 20.64 13.03
C LYS A 313 9.55 19.36 13.17
N CYS A 314 9.33 18.96 14.40
CA CYS A 314 8.41 17.88 14.76
C CYS A 314 6.97 18.31 14.38
N ILE A 315 6.43 17.72 13.33
CA ILE A 315 5.03 17.94 12.94
C ILE A 315 4.18 16.85 13.59
N LYS A 316 3.82 17.04 14.84
CA LYS A 316 2.92 16.25 15.69
C LYS A 316 3.57 15.07 16.42
N ALA A 317 3.59 15.21 17.75
CA ALA A 317 3.75 14.12 18.69
C ALA A 317 2.45 13.30 18.72
N TRP A 318 2.55 11.98 18.57
CA TRP A 318 1.46 11.03 18.77
C TRP A 318 1.68 10.34 20.11
N LYS A 319 0.72 10.45 21.00
CA LYS A 319 0.69 9.68 22.24
C LYS A 319 0.03 8.35 21.92
N LEU A 320 0.83 7.28 21.80
CA LEU A 320 0.31 5.92 21.78
C LEU A 320 -0.16 5.57 23.19
N LEU A 321 -1.45 5.61 23.41
CA LEU A 321 -2.05 5.05 24.62
C LEU A 321 -1.93 3.54 24.54
N HIS A 322 -0.88 3.00 25.14
CA HIS A 322 -0.83 1.58 25.45
C HIS A 322 -1.77 1.31 26.62
N THR A 323 -2.97 0.91 26.34
CA THR A 323 -3.68 0.03 27.27
C THR A 323 -3.00 -1.33 27.15
N GLN A 324 -2.12 -1.66 28.08
CA GLN A 324 -1.76 -3.04 28.34
C GLN A 324 -3.05 -3.74 28.75
N ALA A 325 -3.56 -4.60 27.87
CA ALA A 325 -4.42 -5.67 28.30
C ALA A 325 -3.53 -6.64 29.06
N THR A 326 -3.66 -6.65 30.38
CA THR A 326 -3.23 -7.72 31.27
C THR A 326 -3.91 -9.03 30.88
#